data_2dd9c72bc8e059d507f87bd481ebe895
#
_entry.id   2dd9c72bc8e059d507f87bd481ebe895
#
_cell.length_a   1.000
_cell.length_b   1.000
_cell.length_c   1.000
_cell.angle_alpha   90.00
_cell.angle_beta   90.00
_cell.angle_gamma   90.00
#
_symmetry.space_group_name_H-M   'P 1'
#
loop_
_entity.id
_entity.type
_entity.pdbx_description
1 polymer ?
#
loop_
_entity_poly.entity_id
_entity_poly.type
_entity_poly.pdbx_seq_one_letter_code
_entity_poly.pdbx_strand_id
1 'polypeptide(L)'
;MLLLTAALAFAPQADEAQYYTVDYLTPPEGEVIEVGGMAFLSDGTMLVSTRRGRVWWIDNADAEDPADAKFHIFAEGLHEGLGLTVRDDRIYLAQRGELSELIDLDGDQVCDRIETITQDWGMSGNYHEFAFGLPIDDEGNFYMGTNVGFWSPEWWHGLSVEPNRGWILKISPEGDVTPYSSGVRGPAGMGFDAEGRLLFTENQGDWIPAGGLFEVKGGEFFSHPASLRWTEEYGNGELVPSSLLPPKTKRTPPAVWIPYEWSRSSGNMVPIPDHPALGKFKDQLLIAELTNGLVFRALLEEVQGQTQGAVVLFRQEVGSAFRLQFGPTGTLFVGMTNRGWGGRAPGSGIARLNWTGEEALEYQEINLRDDGFQLKFTQALEAAPDPATIEVYTYDYNWWWDYGSPMMRRAEHAVSSATLSADGRDLKITIPDLEAGRCVRVKIPGIGLLHDEFDYTINQLPSGPWSDEMVAKLVEPPSVRESDEAGWLTMTWGDPFAAFDSEGWELVAADLDPADPTKFLITQGNSALVNSGANVQDFRSKAEFGDIAFRFNFMLPEGGDSGLYLMDRYELQLNDNPDQCCGVIGSKNPR
;
A
#
# COMPACT_ATOMS: atom_id res chain seq x y z
N MET A 1 21.22 52.02 -1.71
CA MET A 1 21.24 50.64 -2.17
C MET A 1 19.92 49.99 -1.68
N LEU A 2 18.87 50.11 -2.52
CA LEU A 2 17.57 49.51 -2.23
C LEU A 2 17.63 48.03 -2.59
N LEU A 3 17.48 47.16 -1.60
CA LEU A 3 17.22 45.75 -1.86
C LEU A 3 15.74 45.62 -2.26
N LEU A 4 15.49 45.31 -3.54
CA LEU A 4 14.19 44.78 -3.94
C LEU A 4 14.13 43.30 -3.53
N THR A 5 13.40 43.02 -2.46
CA THR A 5 12.90 41.67 -2.18
C THR A 5 11.74 41.40 -3.13
N ALA A 6 11.96 40.63 -4.19
CA ALA A 6 10.88 40.05 -4.97
C ALA A 6 10.20 39.00 -4.08
N ALA A 7 9.01 39.32 -3.59
CA ALA A 7 8.13 38.31 -3.03
C ALA A 7 7.65 37.44 -4.20
N LEU A 8 8.12 36.21 -4.26
CA LEU A 8 7.50 35.17 -5.07
C LEU A 8 6.09 34.99 -4.51
N ALA A 9 5.11 35.56 -5.19
CA ALA A 9 3.72 35.24 -4.94
C ALA A 9 3.51 33.80 -5.44
N PHE A 10 3.42 32.84 -4.52
CA PHE A 10 2.87 31.54 -4.85
C PHE A 10 1.47 31.77 -5.40
N ALA A 11 1.21 31.33 -6.63
CA ALA A 11 -0.16 31.24 -7.11
C ALA A 11 -0.95 30.38 -6.10
N PRO A 12 -2.15 30.79 -5.67
CA PRO A 12 -2.97 29.94 -4.82
C PRO A 12 -3.18 28.62 -5.57
N GLN A 13 -2.98 27.50 -4.88
CA GLN A 13 -3.29 26.18 -5.40
C GLN A 13 -4.75 26.19 -5.84
N ALA A 14 -5.05 25.73 -7.05
CA ALA A 14 -6.41 25.74 -7.57
C ALA A 14 -7.30 24.90 -6.65
N ASP A 15 -8.49 25.41 -6.35
CA ASP A 15 -9.48 24.70 -5.52
C ASP A 15 -10.10 23.58 -6.37
N GLU A 16 -9.88 22.33 -6.00
CA GLU A 16 -10.46 21.17 -6.68
C GLU A 16 -11.99 21.28 -6.83
N ALA A 17 -12.68 21.90 -5.86
CA ALA A 17 -14.11 22.10 -5.88
C ALA A 17 -14.58 23.02 -7.02
N GLN A 18 -13.69 23.80 -7.62
CA GLN A 18 -13.99 24.56 -8.83
C GLN A 18 -14.30 23.62 -10.00
N TYR A 19 -13.69 22.44 -10.04
CA TYR A 19 -13.79 21.48 -11.15
C TYR A 19 -14.64 20.27 -10.82
N TYR A 20 -14.55 19.76 -9.60
CA TYR A 20 -15.19 18.53 -9.13
C TYR A 20 -15.89 18.78 -7.80
N THR A 21 -17.20 18.94 -7.83
CA THR A 21 -18.02 19.08 -6.62
C THR A 21 -18.41 17.72 -6.04
N VAL A 22 -18.69 17.70 -4.76
CA VAL A 22 -19.15 16.49 -4.05
C VAL A 22 -20.52 16.76 -3.44
N ASP A 23 -21.51 15.92 -3.73
CA ASP A 23 -22.78 15.85 -3.02
C ASP A 23 -23.01 14.45 -2.44
N TYR A 24 -24.06 14.27 -1.67
CA TYR A 24 -24.28 13.02 -0.94
C TYR A 24 -25.73 12.57 -1.08
N LEU A 25 -25.92 11.25 -1.27
CA LEU A 25 -27.22 10.63 -1.10
C LEU A 25 -27.62 10.65 0.37
N THR A 26 -28.89 10.93 0.66
CA THR A 26 -29.40 10.97 2.03
C THR A 26 -30.02 9.63 2.41
N PRO A 27 -29.40 8.84 3.29
CA PRO A 27 -29.96 7.57 3.74
C PRO A 27 -31.20 7.81 4.62
N PRO A 28 -32.04 6.78 4.83
CA PRO A 28 -33.14 6.84 5.78
C PRO A 28 -32.68 7.25 7.20
N GLU A 29 -33.55 7.95 7.92
CA GLU A 29 -33.24 8.45 9.26
C GLU A 29 -32.79 7.33 10.21
N GLY A 30 -31.63 7.52 10.84
CA GLY A 30 -31.05 6.55 11.79
C GLY A 30 -30.22 5.44 11.14
N GLU A 31 -30.20 5.35 9.81
CA GLU A 31 -29.41 4.33 9.11
C GLU A 31 -27.99 4.82 8.83
N VAL A 32 -27.04 3.87 8.93
CA VAL A 32 -25.63 4.10 8.66
C VAL A 32 -25.19 3.14 7.55
N ILE A 33 -24.86 3.70 6.39
CA ILE A 33 -24.44 2.96 5.20
C ILE A 33 -22.92 2.84 5.20
N GLU A 34 -22.38 1.76 5.78
CA GLU A 34 -20.94 1.42 5.72
C GLU A 34 -20.72 0.56 4.48
N VAL A 35 -20.39 1.22 3.37
CA VAL A 35 -20.35 0.59 2.04
C VAL A 35 -19.29 -0.51 1.96
N GLY A 36 -19.71 -1.70 1.54
CA GLY A 36 -18.84 -2.85 1.26
C GLY A 36 -18.63 -3.10 -0.23
N GLY A 37 -19.68 -2.90 -1.03
CA GLY A 37 -19.68 -3.01 -2.48
C GLY A 37 -20.80 -2.19 -3.10
N MET A 38 -20.66 -1.81 -4.37
CA MET A 38 -21.65 -1.07 -5.16
C MET A 38 -21.74 -1.67 -6.56
N ALA A 39 -22.95 -1.81 -7.08
CA ALA A 39 -23.22 -2.26 -8.44
C ALA A 39 -24.51 -1.66 -8.96
N PHE A 40 -24.71 -1.66 -10.28
CA PHE A 40 -25.96 -1.23 -10.91
C PHE A 40 -26.63 -2.38 -11.64
N LEU A 41 -27.95 -2.46 -11.55
CA LEU A 41 -28.79 -3.27 -12.41
C LEU A 41 -28.95 -2.59 -13.77
N SER A 42 -29.41 -3.35 -14.77
CA SER A 42 -29.58 -2.84 -16.14
C SER A 42 -30.63 -1.73 -16.26
N ASP A 43 -31.55 -1.63 -15.31
CA ASP A 43 -32.59 -0.58 -15.25
C ASP A 43 -32.10 0.72 -14.59
N GLY A 44 -30.86 0.74 -14.09
CA GLY A 44 -30.25 1.89 -13.41
C GLY A 44 -30.43 1.90 -11.90
N THR A 45 -31.01 0.89 -11.32
CA THR A 45 -31.08 0.72 -9.86
C THR A 45 -29.70 0.46 -9.28
N MET A 46 -29.33 1.17 -8.21
CA MET A 46 -28.09 0.95 -7.49
C MET A 46 -28.28 -0.07 -6.36
N LEU A 47 -27.39 -1.05 -6.29
CA LEU A 47 -27.27 -1.97 -5.17
C LEU A 47 -26.06 -1.62 -4.33
N VAL A 48 -26.22 -1.63 -3.01
CA VAL A 48 -25.14 -1.32 -2.07
C VAL A 48 -25.08 -2.33 -0.95
N SER A 49 -24.04 -3.17 -0.93
CA SER A 49 -23.78 -4.03 0.23
C SER A 49 -23.08 -3.27 1.34
N THR A 50 -23.33 -3.70 2.57
CA THR A 50 -22.76 -3.04 3.75
C THR A 50 -22.05 -4.01 4.68
N ARG A 51 -21.07 -3.48 5.42
CA ARG A 51 -20.40 -4.21 6.50
C ARG A 51 -21.34 -4.63 7.62
N ARG A 52 -22.52 -4.00 7.71
CA ARG A 52 -23.56 -4.34 8.70
C ARG A 52 -24.45 -5.51 8.28
N GLY A 53 -24.15 -6.12 7.12
CA GLY A 53 -24.86 -7.31 6.66
C GLY A 53 -26.19 -7.02 5.99
N ARG A 54 -26.30 -5.90 5.31
CA ARG A 54 -27.46 -5.54 4.47
C ARG A 54 -27.02 -5.25 3.05
N VAL A 55 -27.93 -5.51 2.12
CA VAL A 55 -27.89 -4.97 0.76
C VAL A 55 -29.06 -4.00 0.62
N TRP A 56 -28.72 -2.77 0.24
CA TRP A 56 -29.69 -1.73 -0.05
C TRP A 56 -30.00 -1.70 -1.54
N TRP A 57 -31.25 -1.52 -1.85
CA TRP A 57 -31.78 -1.23 -3.17
C TRP A 57 -32.09 0.27 -3.23
N ILE A 58 -31.52 0.97 -4.19
CA ILE A 58 -31.63 2.43 -4.26
C ILE A 58 -32.11 2.83 -5.65
N ASP A 59 -33.38 3.19 -5.72
CA ASP A 59 -33.96 3.75 -6.94
C ASP A 59 -33.51 5.20 -7.12
N ASN A 60 -33.35 5.63 -8.36
CA ASN A 60 -33.01 7.00 -8.73
C ASN A 60 -31.70 7.51 -8.09
N ALA A 61 -30.76 6.64 -7.76
CA ALA A 61 -29.47 7.05 -7.19
C ALA A 61 -28.72 8.02 -8.12
N ASP A 62 -28.88 7.85 -9.44
CA ASP A 62 -28.25 8.65 -10.50
C ASP A 62 -29.15 9.77 -11.04
N ALA A 63 -30.22 10.15 -10.31
CA ALA A 63 -31.05 11.29 -10.65
C ALA A 63 -30.29 12.62 -10.49
N GLU A 64 -30.71 13.67 -11.20
CA GLU A 64 -30.09 15.00 -11.11
C GLU A 64 -30.09 15.53 -9.68
N ASP A 65 -31.23 15.44 -8.98
CA ASP A 65 -31.34 15.79 -7.55
C ASP A 65 -31.03 14.55 -6.70
N PRO A 66 -29.98 14.56 -5.84
CA PRO A 66 -29.68 13.45 -4.95
C PRO A 66 -30.78 13.13 -3.93
N ALA A 67 -31.69 14.07 -3.69
CA ALA A 67 -32.86 13.88 -2.81
C ALA A 67 -33.93 12.94 -3.41
N ASP A 68 -33.88 12.68 -4.71
CA ASP A 68 -34.83 11.77 -5.38
C ASP A 68 -34.47 10.29 -5.16
N ALA A 69 -33.27 10.00 -4.61
CA ALA A 69 -32.84 8.65 -4.28
C ALA A 69 -33.74 8.02 -3.21
N LYS A 70 -34.24 6.80 -3.48
CA LYS A 70 -35.12 6.08 -2.56
C LYS A 70 -34.46 4.76 -2.15
N PHE A 71 -34.31 4.62 -0.85
CA PHE A 71 -33.65 3.48 -0.25
C PHE A 71 -34.67 2.49 0.32
N HIS A 72 -34.51 1.21 0.03
CA HIS A 72 -35.14 0.13 0.79
C HIS A 72 -34.15 -1.04 0.96
N ILE A 73 -34.44 -1.92 1.92
CA ILE A 73 -33.60 -3.07 2.21
C ILE A 73 -33.96 -4.20 1.25
N PHE A 74 -33.02 -4.60 0.41
CA PHE A 74 -33.15 -5.75 -0.47
C PHE A 74 -32.89 -7.07 0.27
N ALA A 75 -31.79 -7.13 1.04
CA ALA A 75 -31.42 -8.31 1.83
C ALA A 75 -30.80 -7.91 3.17
N GLU A 76 -30.97 -8.74 4.20
CA GLU A 76 -30.34 -8.56 5.50
C GLU A 76 -29.93 -9.89 6.14
N GLY A 77 -29.17 -9.82 7.25
CA GLY A 77 -28.66 -11.00 7.93
C GLY A 77 -27.40 -11.59 7.31
N LEU A 78 -26.74 -10.83 6.44
CA LEU A 78 -25.54 -11.22 5.70
C LEU A 78 -24.28 -10.99 6.53
N HIS A 79 -23.20 -11.72 6.21
CA HIS A 79 -21.95 -11.66 6.97
C HIS A 79 -20.91 -10.77 6.28
N GLU A 80 -20.98 -9.45 6.52
CA GLU A 80 -19.98 -8.46 6.11
C GLU A 80 -19.65 -8.50 4.61
N GLY A 81 -20.64 -8.17 3.76
CA GLY A 81 -20.49 -8.18 2.30
C GLY A 81 -19.53 -7.10 1.79
N LEU A 82 -18.31 -7.48 1.40
CA LEU A 82 -17.25 -6.58 0.94
C LEU A 82 -16.92 -6.70 -0.55
N GLY A 83 -17.67 -7.51 -1.28
CA GLY A 83 -17.66 -7.59 -2.73
C GLY A 83 -19.08 -7.78 -3.24
N LEU A 84 -19.56 -6.87 -4.09
CA LEU A 84 -20.87 -6.93 -4.72
C LEU A 84 -20.69 -6.74 -6.21
N THR A 85 -21.31 -7.62 -7.00
CA THR A 85 -21.29 -7.51 -8.45
C THR A 85 -22.62 -7.95 -9.03
N VAL A 86 -22.93 -7.43 -10.21
CA VAL A 86 -24.12 -7.79 -11.00
C VAL A 86 -23.67 -8.25 -12.38
N ARG A 87 -24.23 -9.36 -12.83
CA ARG A 87 -24.08 -9.86 -14.20
C ARG A 87 -25.40 -10.40 -14.70
N ASP A 88 -25.88 -9.90 -15.83
CA ASP A 88 -27.17 -10.27 -16.41
C ASP A 88 -28.33 -10.13 -15.41
N ASP A 89 -28.31 -9.03 -14.63
CA ASP A 89 -29.20 -8.70 -13.52
C ASP A 89 -29.25 -9.72 -12.36
N ARG A 90 -28.30 -10.68 -12.34
CA ARG A 90 -28.09 -11.56 -11.20
C ARG A 90 -27.13 -10.90 -10.20
N ILE A 91 -27.46 -10.98 -8.94
CA ILE A 91 -26.79 -10.28 -7.84
C ILE A 91 -25.91 -11.24 -7.06
N TYR A 92 -24.60 -10.97 -7.03
CA TYR A 92 -23.60 -11.80 -6.34
C TYR A 92 -22.92 -11.03 -5.22
N LEU A 93 -22.74 -11.69 -4.09
CA LEU A 93 -22.17 -11.10 -2.89
C LEU A 93 -21.04 -11.96 -2.33
N ALA A 94 -19.84 -11.40 -2.22
CA ALA A 94 -18.77 -11.99 -1.41
C ALA A 94 -18.97 -11.60 0.06
N GLN A 95 -19.30 -12.58 0.84
CA GLN A 95 -19.37 -12.50 2.30
C GLN A 95 -18.05 -13.00 2.90
N ARG A 96 -17.84 -12.84 4.19
CA ARG A 96 -16.61 -13.29 4.85
C ARG A 96 -16.31 -14.78 4.65
N GLY A 97 -17.31 -15.64 4.66
CA GLY A 97 -17.18 -17.10 4.60
C GLY A 97 -17.87 -17.76 3.41
N GLU A 98 -18.50 -17.00 2.51
CA GLU A 98 -19.15 -17.59 1.34
C GLU A 98 -19.33 -16.58 0.19
N LEU A 99 -19.41 -17.10 -1.03
CA LEU A 99 -19.91 -16.42 -2.19
C LEU A 99 -21.37 -16.84 -2.39
N SER A 100 -22.26 -15.86 -2.44
CA SER A 100 -23.70 -16.10 -2.52
C SER A 100 -24.32 -15.38 -3.72
N GLU A 101 -25.37 -15.97 -4.28
CA GLU A 101 -26.32 -15.30 -5.16
C GLU A 101 -27.55 -14.89 -4.35
N LEU A 102 -27.99 -13.64 -4.53
CA LEU A 102 -29.19 -13.09 -3.89
C LEU A 102 -30.30 -13.02 -4.93
N ILE A 103 -31.42 -13.69 -4.66
CA ILE A 103 -32.48 -13.93 -5.62
C ILE A 103 -33.80 -13.40 -5.11
N ASP A 104 -34.41 -12.49 -5.88
CA ASP A 104 -35.80 -12.07 -5.78
C ASP A 104 -36.60 -12.97 -6.74
N LEU A 105 -37.57 -13.73 -6.22
CA LEU A 105 -38.34 -14.70 -7.00
C LEU A 105 -39.64 -14.15 -7.56
N ASP A 106 -40.23 -13.15 -6.91
CA ASP A 106 -41.54 -12.62 -7.25
C ASP A 106 -41.53 -11.18 -7.77
N GLY A 107 -40.34 -10.53 -7.78
CA GLY A 107 -40.11 -9.20 -8.33
C GLY A 107 -40.56 -8.06 -7.41
N ASP A 108 -40.65 -8.31 -6.10
CA ASP A 108 -41.06 -7.31 -5.12
C ASP A 108 -39.88 -6.46 -4.58
N GLN A 109 -38.66 -6.69 -5.11
CA GLN A 109 -37.41 -6.00 -4.74
C GLN A 109 -36.93 -6.38 -3.34
N VAL A 110 -37.29 -7.55 -2.84
CA VAL A 110 -36.80 -8.14 -1.60
C VAL A 110 -36.18 -9.51 -1.92
N CYS A 111 -35.06 -9.82 -1.31
CA CYS A 111 -34.40 -11.11 -1.52
C CYS A 111 -35.17 -12.24 -0.83
N ASP A 112 -35.76 -13.13 -1.60
CA ASP A 112 -36.47 -14.33 -1.11
C ASP A 112 -35.55 -15.50 -0.80
N ARG A 113 -34.43 -15.58 -1.54
CA ARG A 113 -33.52 -16.71 -1.44
C ARG A 113 -32.07 -16.28 -1.58
N ILE A 114 -31.26 -16.74 -0.63
CA ILE A 114 -29.81 -16.66 -0.69
C ILE A 114 -29.29 -18.04 -1.07
N GLU A 115 -28.59 -18.14 -2.20
CA GLU A 115 -28.03 -19.38 -2.69
C GLU A 115 -26.50 -19.34 -2.58
N THR A 116 -25.93 -20.25 -1.79
CA THR A 116 -24.49 -20.36 -1.65
C THR A 116 -23.89 -20.97 -2.89
N ILE A 117 -22.99 -20.25 -3.57
CA ILE A 117 -22.23 -20.77 -4.72
C ILE A 117 -21.08 -21.61 -4.19
N THR A 118 -20.30 -21.07 -3.25
CA THR A 118 -19.21 -21.80 -2.60
C THR A 118 -18.84 -21.18 -1.26
N GLN A 119 -18.22 -21.98 -0.39
CA GLN A 119 -17.62 -21.58 0.87
C GLN A 119 -16.25 -22.25 1.08
N ASP A 120 -15.60 -22.66 -0.02
CA ASP A 120 -14.38 -23.46 0.01
C ASP A 120 -13.09 -22.62 0.22
N TRP A 121 -13.15 -21.69 1.19
CA TRP A 121 -11.99 -21.04 1.77
C TRP A 121 -12.12 -20.96 3.29
N GLY A 122 -10.98 -21.05 3.98
CA GLY A 122 -10.97 -21.10 5.43
C GLY A 122 -11.31 -19.76 6.09
N MET A 123 -11.91 -19.85 7.28
CA MET A 123 -12.18 -18.73 8.17
C MET A 123 -11.96 -19.17 9.63
N SER A 124 -10.98 -18.60 10.32
CA SER A 124 -10.68 -18.94 11.72
C SER A 124 -11.48 -18.14 12.74
N GLY A 125 -12.25 -17.15 12.29
CA GLY A 125 -12.90 -16.18 13.17
C GLY A 125 -12.02 -14.98 13.53
N ASN A 126 -10.85 -14.85 12.91
CA ASN A 126 -10.03 -13.66 13.04
C ASN A 126 -10.75 -12.44 12.45
N TYR A 127 -10.69 -11.31 13.16
CA TYR A 127 -11.38 -10.09 12.74
C TYR A 127 -10.94 -9.59 11.34
N HIS A 128 -9.66 -9.78 10.96
CA HIS A 128 -9.11 -9.30 9.70
C HIS A 128 -9.21 -10.30 8.53
N GLU A 129 -9.83 -11.43 8.70
CA GLU A 129 -10.03 -12.40 7.62
C GLU A 129 -11.18 -11.96 6.68
N PHE A 130 -11.01 -10.82 6.03
CA PHE A 130 -11.97 -10.31 5.05
C PHE A 130 -11.91 -11.08 3.73
N ALA A 131 -12.96 -10.92 2.91
CA ALA A 131 -13.06 -11.36 1.53
C ALA A 131 -13.48 -10.17 0.68
N PHE A 132 -12.62 -9.71 -0.22
CA PHE A 132 -12.81 -8.49 -1.01
C PHE A 132 -12.89 -8.77 -2.50
N GLY A 133 -13.44 -7.81 -3.22
CA GLY A 133 -13.47 -7.80 -4.66
C GLY A 133 -14.83 -8.17 -5.18
N LEU A 134 -14.88 -8.77 -6.22
CA LEU A 134 -15.74 -9.71 -6.96
C LEU A 134 -15.90 -9.31 -8.44
N PRO A 135 -14.82 -8.91 -9.15
CA PRO A 135 -14.92 -8.79 -10.59
C PRO A 135 -15.20 -10.16 -11.22
N ILE A 136 -15.90 -10.16 -12.35
CA ILE A 136 -16.24 -11.36 -13.12
C ILE A 136 -15.62 -11.21 -14.51
N ASP A 137 -14.94 -12.25 -15.00
CA ASP A 137 -14.41 -12.28 -16.35
C ASP A 137 -15.49 -12.67 -17.40
N ASP A 138 -15.13 -12.61 -18.66
CA ASP A 138 -16.04 -12.95 -19.76
C ASP A 138 -16.50 -14.41 -19.73
N GLU A 139 -15.73 -15.30 -19.11
CA GLU A 139 -16.04 -16.73 -18.95
C GLU A 139 -16.98 -16.98 -17.76
N GLY A 140 -17.21 -15.96 -16.92
CA GLY A 140 -18.06 -16.04 -15.72
C GLY A 140 -17.32 -16.41 -14.44
N ASN A 141 -15.99 -16.46 -14.45
CA ASN A 141 -15.24 -16.71 -13.24
C ASN A 141 -15.20 -15.45 -12.37
N PHE A 142 -15.39 -15.65 -11.08
CA PHE A 142 -15.24 -14.60 -10.07
C PHE A 142 -13.80 -14.55 -9.57
N TYR A 143 -13.34 -13.36 -9.22
CA TYR A 143 -12.05 -13.16 -8.56
C TYR A 143 -12.24 -12.50 -7.20
N MET A 144 -11.55 -13.02 -6.20
CA MET A 144 -11.70 -12.56 -4.83
C MET A 144 -10.37 -12.57 -4.10
N GLY A 145 -10.09 -11.50 -3.36
CA GLY A 145 -8.92 -11.40 -2.50
C GLY A 145 -9.25 -11.72 -1.05
N THR A 146 -8.48 -12.61 -0.43
CA THR A 146 -8.65 -13.00 0.97
C THR A 146 -7.55 -12.42 1.83
N ASN A 147 -7.92 -11.66 2.87
CA ASN A 147 -6.96 -11.15 3.84
C ASN A 147 -6.30 -12.26 4.66
N VAL A 148 -5.06 -11.99 5.08
CA VAL A 148 -4.42 -12.77 6.13
C VAL A 148 -5.05 -12.47 7.49
N GLY A 149 -4.94 -13.39 8.44
CA GLY A 149 -5.34 -13.15 9.82
C GLY A 149 -4.28 -12.34 10.57
N PHE A 150 -4.70 -11.31 11.30
CA PHE A 150 -3.81 -10.47 12.10
C PHE A 150 -4.16 -10.61 13.55
N TRP A 151 -3.50 -11.38 14.33
CA TRP A 151 -3.61 -11.24 15.78
C TRP A 151 -2.91 -12.39 16.49
N SER A 152 -2.00 -12.25 17.09
CA SER A 152 -1.24 -13.09 17.99
C SER A 152 0.04 -12.34 18.29
N PRO A 153 0.84 -12.73 19.21
CA PRO A 153 2.19 -12.16 19.34
C PRO A 153 3.00 -12.23 18.05
N GLU A 154 2.63 -13.16 17.13
CA GLU A 154 3.31 -13.31 15.83
C GLU A 154 2.45 -12.84 14.64
N TRP A 155 1.42 -12.03 14.85
CA TRP A 155 0.55 -11.59 13.75
C TRP A 155 1.29 -10.86 12.62
N TRP A 156 2.31 -10.07 12.96
CA TRP A 156 3.20 -9.44 11.98
C TRP A 156 4.08 -10.44 11.21
N HIS A 157 4.19 -11.66 11.68
CA HIS A 157 4.80 -12.76 10.95
C HIS A 157 3.81 -13.42 9.97
N GLY A 158 2.56 -13.00 10.00
CA GLY A 158 1.54 -13.40 9.05
C GLY A 158 1.14 -14.86 9.14
N LEU A 159 1.00 -15.38 10.35
CA LEU A 159 0.53 -16.75 10.54
C LEU A 159 -0.92 -16.91 10.07
N SER A 160 -1.10 -17.51 8.90
CA SER A 160 -2.40 -18.00 8.47
C SER A 160 -2.70 -19.33 9.16
N VAL A 161 -3.85 -19.44 9.82
CA VAL A 161 -4.30 -20.70 10.44
C VAL A 161 -5.24 -21.48 9.54
N GLU A 162 -5.79 -20.83 8.53
CA GLU A 162 -6.70 -21.40 7.55
C GLU A 162 -6.11 -21.39 6.14
N PRO A 163 -6.39 -22.41 5.33
CA PRO A 163 -6.02 -22.41 3.91
C PRO A 163 -6.64 -21.24 3.15
N ASN A 164 -6.04 -20.90 2.01
CA ASN A 164 -6.57 -19.89 1.07
C ASN A 164 -6.72 -18.49 1.69
N ARG A 165 -5.99 -18.16 2.77
CA ARG A 165 -5.82 -16.81 3.28
C ARG A 165 -4.50 -16.20 2.80
N GLY A 166 -4.56 -14.94 2.37
CA GLY A 166 -3.44 -14.28 1.69
C GLY A 166 -3.33 -14.66 0.20
N TRP A 167 -4.48 -14.93 -0.44
CA TRP A 167 -4.57 -15.35 -1.83
C TRP A 167 -5.54 -14.49 -2.64
N ILE A 168 -5.28 -14.39 -3.93
CA ILE A 168 -6.30 -14.11 -4.92
C ILE A 168 -6.87 -15.46 -5.34
N LEU A 169 -8.18 -15.64 -5.19
CA LEU A 169 -8.92 -16.84 -5.57
C LEU A 169 -9.64 -16.60 -6.90
N LYS A 170 -9.59 -17.59 -7.79
CA LYS A 170 -10.45 -17.69 -8.97
C LYS A 170 -11.53 -18.72 -8.68
N ILE A 171 -12.80 -18.35 -8.86
CA ILE A 171 -13.95 -19.19 -8.57
C ILE A 171 -14.75 -19.37 -9.86
N SER A 172 -14.95 -20.63 -10.27
CA SER A 172 -15.73 -20.93 -11.47
C SER A 172 -17.21 -20.59 -11.26
N PRO A 173 -18.02 -20.47 -12.34
CA PRO A 173 -19.48 -20.32 -12.24
C PRO A 173 -20.15 -21.44 -11.44
N GLU A 174 -19.55 -22.64 -11.40
CA GLU A 174 -20.03 -23.82 -10.67
C GLU A 174 -19.60 -23.82 -9.20
N GLY A 175 -18.75 -22.88 -8.78
CA GLY A 175 -18.29 -22.71 -7.40
C GLY A 175 -16.94 -23.39 -7.09
N ASP A 176 -16.23 -23.92 -8.09
CA ASP A 176 -14.90 -24.50 -7.89
C ASP A 176 -13.88 -23.42 -7.56
N VAL A 177 -13.25 -23.49 -6.39
CA VAL A 177 -12.27 -22.52 -5.90
C VAL A 177 -10.86 -22.94 -6.28
N THR A 178 -10.15 -22.06 -6.99
CA THR A 178 -8.73 -22.23 -7.35
C THR A 178 -7.91 -21.12 -6.70
N PRO A 179 -6.89 -21.44 -5.86
CA PRO A 179 -5.87 -20.49 -5.44
C PRO A 179 -5.10 -19.99 -6.67
N TYR A 180 -5.29 -18.71 -7.04
CA TYR A 180 -4.82 -18.17 -8.31
C TYR A 180 -3.47 -17.48 -8.20
N SER A 181 -3.27 -16.62 -7.20
CA SER A 181 -1.99 -15.98 -6.89
C SER A 181 -1.87 -15.73 -5.39
N SER A 182 -0.66 -15.80 -4.86
CA SER A 182 -0.38 -15.80 -3.42
C SER A 182 0.34 -14.54 -2.94
N GLY A 183 0.48 -14.39 -1.64
CA GLY A 183 1.29 -13.32 -1.07
C GLY A 183 0.61 -11.98 -0.92
N VAL A 184 -0.73 -11.94 -0.95
CA VAL A 184 -1.50 -10.74 -0.61
C VAL A 184 -1.70 -10.64 0.91
N ARG A 185 -1.84 -9.43 1.42
CA ARG A 185 -2.09 -9.15 2.84
C ARG A 185 -3.50 -8.66 3.08
N GLY A 186 -3.88 -7.56 2.43
CA GLY A 186 -5.15 -6.89 2.55
C GLY A 186 -5.59 -6.31 1.21
N PRO A 187 -5.93 -7.17 0.22
CA PRO A 187 -6.26 -6.77 -1.14
C PRO A 187 -7.66 -6.15 -1.20
N ALA A 188 -7.79 -4.91 -0.70
CA ALA A 188 -9.08 -4.29 -0.44
C ALA A 188 -9.86 -3.88 -1.69
N GLY A 189 -9.18 -3.69 -2.81
CA GLY A 189 -9.79 -3.39 -4.11
C GLY A 189 -9.36 -4.37 -5.19
N MET A 190 -10.28 -4.73 -6.08
CA MET A 190 -10.03 -5.59 -7.22
C MET A 190 -10.95 -5.22 -8.37
N GLY A 191 -10.44 -5.28 -9.60
CA GLY A 191 -11.19 -4.97 -10.80
C GLY A 191 -10.41 -5.25 -12.07
N PHE A 192 -11.11 -5.18 -13.20
CA PHE A 192 -10.49 -5.18 -14.51
C PHE A 192 -10.26 -3.75 -14.98
N ASP A 193 -9.15 -3.50 -15.65
CA ASP A 193 -8.98 -2.26 -16.40
C ASP A 193 -9.64 -2.33 -17.79
N ALA A 194 -9.49 -1.25 -18.56
CA ALA A 194 -10.08 -1.16 -19.90
C ALA A 194 -9.47 -2.15 -20.91
N GLU A 195 -8.30 -2.69 -20.63
CA GLU A 195 -7.60 -3.68 -21.47
C GLU A 195 -7.90 -5.12 -21.04
N GLY A 196 -8.71 -5.30 -20.01
CA GLY A 196 -9.10 -6.61 -19.46
C GLY A 196 -8.03 -7.23 -18.55
N ARG A 197 -7.05 -6.46 -18.07
CA ARG A 197 -6.09 -6.93 -17.07
C ARG A 197 -6.74 -6.93 -15.70
N LEU A 198 -6.60 -8.04 -14.98
CA LEU A 198 -7.03 -8.12 -13.58
C LEU A 198 -6.02 -7.41 -12.70
N LEU A 199 -6.51 -6.45 -11.92
CA LEU A 199 -5.69 -5.66 -11.01
C LEU A 199 -6.26 -5.71 -9.59
N PHE A 200 -5.39 -5.53 -8.59
CA PHE A 200 -5.82 -5.31 -7.22
C PHE A 200 -4.99 -4.23 -6.53
N THR A 201 -5.59 -3.59 -5.54
CA THR A 201 -4.89 -2.67 -4.64
C THR A 201 -4.51 -3.40 -3.36
N GLU A 202 -3.30 -3.16 -2.88
CA GLU A 202 -2.80 -3.71 -1.63
C GLU A 202 -2.64 -2.62 -0.58
N ASN A 203 -3.01 -2.94 0.65
CA ASN A 203 -2.85 -2.03 1.78
C ASN A 203 -1.47 -2.18 2.41
N GLN A 204 -0.87 -1.04 2.78
CA GLN A 204 0.35 -1.03 3.56
C GLN A 204 0.23 -1.90 4.83
N GLY A 205 1.30 -2.59 5.19
CA GLY A 205 1.36 -3.39 6.42
C GLY A 205 2.63 -4.20 6.52
N ASP A 206 2.58 -5.22 7.36
CA ASP A 206 3.64 -6.19 7.47
C ASP A 206 3.89 -6.88 6.11
N TRP A 207 5.14 -6.92 5.69
CA TRP A 207 5.60 -7.41 4.38
C TRP A 207 5.09 -6.62 3.16
N ILE A 208 4.29 -5.59 3.37
CA ILE A 208 3.79 -4.69 2.34
C ILE A 208 4.28 -3.27 2.66
N PRO A 209 5.36 -2.82 2.02
CA PRO A 209 6.05 -1.61 2.43
C PRO A 209 5.23 -0.33 2.24
N ALA A 210 4.41 -0.28 1.18
CA ALA A 210 3.52 0.84 0.87
C ALA A 210 2.26 0.31 0.19
N GLY A 211 1.24 1.12 0.02
CA GLY A 211 0.13 0.81 -0.85
C GLY A 211 0.60 0.56 -2.29
N GLY A 212 -0.08 -0.30 -3.02
CA GLY A 212 0.31 -0.61 -4.39
C GLY A 212 -0.85 -1.06 -5.26
N LEU A 213 -0.69 -0.89 -6.57
CA LEU A 213 -1.56 -1.45 -7.59
C LEU A 213 -0.80 -2.55 -8.31
N PHE A 214 -1.34 -3.76 -8.31
CA PHE A 214 -0.70 -4.96 -8.83
C PHE A 214 -1.51 -5.57 -9.95
N GLU A 215 -0.84 -6.08 -11.00
CA GLU A 215 -1.44 -6.89 -12.03
C GLU A 215 -1.39 -8.38 -11.64
N VAL A 216 -2.47 -9.10 -11.92
CA VAL A 216 -2.64 -10.53 -11.59
C VAL A 216 -2.74 -11.34 -12.87
N LYS A 217 -1.81 -12.25 -13.08
CA LYS A 217 -1.76 -13.14 -14.28
C LYS A 217 -1.99 -14.62 -13.93
N GLY A 218 -1.85 -14.97 -12.64
CA GLY A 218 -1.95 -16.32 -12.11
C GLY A 218 -0.57 -16.95 -11.84
N GLY A 219 -0.41 -17.46 -10.62
CA GLY A 219 0.83 -18.09 -10.16
C GLY A 219 1.85 -17.15 -9.53
N GLU A 220 1.54 -15.84 -9.40
CA GLU A 220 2.43 -14.89 -8.73
C GLU A 220 2.49 -15.08 -7.22
N PHE A 221 3.61 -14.61 -6.67
CA PHE A 221 3.75 -14.31 -5.25
C PHE A 221 4.03 -12.81 -5.11
N PHE A 222 3.15 -12.09 -4.42
CA PHE A 222 3.27 -10.64 -4.37
C PHE A 222 4.19 -10.17 -3.24
N SER A 223 4.00 -10.62 -2.00
CA SER A 223 4.84 -10.15 -0.91
C SER A 223 4.70 -10.95 0.39
N HIS A 224 3.47 -11.13 0.88
CA HIS A 224 3.22 -11.61 2.23
C HIS A 224 3.42 -13.13 2.37
N PRO A 225 4.27 -13.61 3.29
CA PRO A 225 4.66 -15.03 3.34
C PRO A 225 3.60 -15.96 3.95
N ALA A 226 2.55 -15.45 4.59
CA ALA A 226 1.55 -16.28 5.28
C ALA A 226 0.89 -17.33 4.36
N SER A 227 0.66 -16.98 3.10
CA SER A 227 0.07 -17.87 2.10
C SER A 227 0.94 -19.10 1.80
N LEU A 228 2.26 -18.97 1.94
CA LEU A 228 3.22 -20.03 1.60
C LEU A 228 3.09 -21.26 2.51
N ARG A 229 2.58 -21.09 3.72
CA ARG A 229 2.34 -22.18 4.66
C ARG A 229 1.55 -23.34 4.04
N TRP A 230 0.61 -23.02 3.15
CA TRP A 230 -0.33 -23.97 2.58
C TRP A 230 0.09 -24.48 1.19
N THR A 231 1.27 -24.11 0.71
CA THR A 231 1.82 -24.63 -0.54
C THR A 231 2.66 -25.87 -0.30
N GLU A 232 2.64 -26.82 -1.25
CA GLU A 232 3.44 -28.05 -1.17
C GLU A 232 4.94 -27.76 -1.06
N GLU A 233 5.41 -26.68 -1.71
CA GLU A 233 6.82 -26.33 -1.75
C GLU A 233 7.36 -25.89 -0.38
N TYR A 234 6.52 -25.26 0.46
CA TYR A 234 6.96 -24.62 1.67
C TYR A 234 6.49 -25.25 2.97
N GLY A 235 5.28 -25.68 3.05
CA GLY A 235 4.79 -26.13 4.34
C GLY A 235 3.75 -27.22 4.30
N ASN A 236 2.94 -27.25 3.27
CA ASN A 236 1.80 -28.16 3.19
C ASN A 236 1.01 -28.24 4.51
N GLY A 237 0.76 -27.06 5.13
CA GLY A 237 0.11 -26.89 6.41
C GLY A 237 1.06 -26.78 7.62
N GLU A 238 2.32 -27.12 7.50
CA GLU A 238 3.31 -26.91 8.56
C GLU A 238 3.70 -25.43 8.67
N LEU A 239 4.15 -25.02 9.85
CA LEU A 239 4.61 -23.65 10.07
C LEU A 239 5.91 -23.39 9.29
N VAL A 240 5.81 -22.52 8.31
CA VAL A 240 7.01 -21.88 7.71
C VAL A 240 7.30 -20.63 8.54
N PRO A 241 8.51 -20.50 9.14
CA PRO A 241 8.88 -19.28 9.80
C PRO A 241 8.79 -18.11 8.80
N SER A 242 7.90 -17.18 9.04
CA SER A 242 7.68 -16.03 8.16
C SER A 242 8.89 -15.08 8.10
N SER A 243 9.82 -15.20 9.05
CA SER A 243 11.12 -14.53 9.03
C SER A 243 12.09 -15.08 7.97
N LEU A 244 11.80 -16.26 7.42
CA LEU A 244 12.60 -16.91 6.40
C LEU A 244 11.81 -16.90 5.10
N LEU A 245 11.92 -15.85 4.33
CA LEU A 245 11.47 -15.92 2.95
C LEU A 245 12.34 -16.91 2.21
N PRO A 246 11.68 -17.86 1.55
CA PRO A 246 12.41 -18.81 0.75
C PRO A 246 13.20 -18.06 -0.34
N PRO A 247 14.50 -18.25 -0.45
CA PRO A 247 15.33 -17.58 -1.46
C PRO A 247 14.91 -17.89 -2.90
N LYS A 248 13.99 -18.82 -3.08
CA LYS A 248 13.46 -19.22 -4.38
C LYS A 248 12.22 -18.45 -4.81
N THR A 249 11.53 -17.76 -3.90
CA THR A 249 10.27 -17.08 -4.23
C THR A 249 10.58 -15.71 -4.77
N LYS A 250 10.32 -15.51 -6.04
CA LYS A 250 10.38 -14.19 -6.67
C LYS A 250 9.09 -13.46 -6.37
N ARG A 251 9.22 -12.23 -5.86
CA ARG A 251 8.07 -11.35 -5.66
C ARG A 251 7.75 -10.61 -6.95
N THR A 252 6.48 -10.55 -7.26
CA THR A 252 5.99 -9.75 -8.37
C THR A 252 5.88 -8.30 -7.92
N PRO A 253 6.56 -7.34 -8.58
CA PRO A 253 6.46 -5.94 -8.21
C PRO A 253 5.07 -5.39 -8.55
N PRO A 254 4.62 -4.33 -7.86
CA PRO A 254 3.41 -3.63 -8.29
C PRO A 254 3.63 -2.94 -9.63
N ALA A 255 2.56 -2.74 -10.37
CA ALA A 255 2.57 -1.82 -11.49
C ALA A 255 2.87 -0.39 -11.01
N VAL A 256 2.31 -0.01 -9.85
CA VAL A 256 2.55 1.30 -9.24
C VAL A 256 2.62 1.18 -7.72
N TRP A 257 3.68 1.70 -7.11
CA TRP A 257 3.70 2.01 -5.69
C TRP A 257 2.95 3.32 -5.43
N ILE A 258 2.14 3.34 -4.37
CA ILE A 258 1.38 4.52 -3.97
C ILE A 258 2.04 5.10 -2.73
N PRO A 259 2.47 6.37 -2.74
CA PRO A 259 3.14 6.98 -1.61
C PRO A 259 2.32 6.91 -0.32
N TYR A 260 2.97 6.64 0.80
CA TYR A 260 2.35 6.49 2.10
C TYR A 260 1.51 7.71 2.53
N GLU A 261 1.99 8.91 2.21
CA GLU A 261 1.29 10.16 2.48
C GLU A 261 -0.02 10.30 1.70
N TRP A 262 -0.15 9.62 0.55
CA TRP A 262 -1.39 9.61 -0.23
C TRP A 262 -2.28 8.45 0.16
N SER A 263 -1.73 7.25 0.31
CA SER A 263 -2.54 6.08 0.64
C SER A 263 -1.91 5.15 1.65
N ARG A 264 -2.71 4.79 2.63
CA ARG A 264 -2.46 3.70 3.58
C ARG A 264 -3.40 2.53 3.37
N SER A 265 -4.59 2.83 2.85
CA SER A 265 -5.69 1.87 2.68
C SER A 265 -6.44 2.19 1.40
N SER A 266 -5.87 1.76 0.27
CA SER A 266 -6.50 1.89 -1.03
C SER A 266 -7.73 0.99 -1.11
N GLY A 267 -8.84 1.54 -1.61
CA GLY A 267 -10.06 0.81 -1.94
C GLY A 267 -10.04 0.23 -3.35
N ASN A 268 -11.22 0.03 -3.97
CA ASN A 268 -11.26 -0.47 -5.34
C ASN A 268 -10.80 0.58 -6.35
N MET A 269 -10.56 0.09 -7.57
CA MET A 269 -10.34 0.90 -8.76
C MET A 269 -11.48 0.72 -9.75
N VAL A 270 -11.68 1.73 -10.58
CA VAL A 270 -12.57 1.68 -11.75
C VAL A 270 -11.91 2.35 -12.94
N PRO A 271 -11.99 1.77 -14.16
CA PRO A 271 -11.54 2.44 -15.36
C PRO A 271 -12.45 3.63 -15.67
N ILE A 272 -11.85 4.71 -16.14
CA ILE A 272 -12.60 5.89 -16.60
C ILE A 272 -13.22 5.56 -17.96
N PRO A 273 -14.55 5.61 -18.09
CA PRO A 273 -15.23 5.33 -19.35
C PRO A 273 -15.03 6.46 -20.36
N ASP A 274 -15.56 6.28 -21.55
CA ASP A 274 -15.74 7.38 -22.51
C ASP A 274 -16.81 8.33 -21.96
N HIS A 275 -16.36 9.37 -21.27
CA HIS A 275 -17.19 10.28 -20.50
C HIS A 275 -17.00 11.73 -20.98
N PRO A 276 -18.05 12.52 -21.17
CA PRO A 276 -17.93 13.90 -21.69
C PRO A 276 -16.97 14.78 -20.90
N ALA A 277 -16.94 14.61 -19.57
CA ALA A 277 -16.09 15.39 -18.68
C ALA A 277 -14.69 14.78 -18.49
N LEU A 278 -14.60 13.46 -18.42
CA LEU A 278 -13.40 12.73 -18.06
C LEU A 278 -12.76 12.03 -19.27
N GLY A 279 -13.30 12.18 -20.48
CA GLY A 279 -12.85 11.47 -21.67
C GLY A 279 -11.38 11.70 -22.05
N LYS A 280 -10.77 12.80 -21.56
CA LYS A 280 -9.31 13.02 -21.68
C LYS A 280 -8.49 12.04 -20.84
N PHE A 281 -9.10 11.43 -19.85
CA PHE A 281 -8.50 10.43 -18.95
C PHE A 281 -9.05 9.02 -19.20
N LYS A 282 -9.75 8.84 -20.32
CA LYS A 282 -10.31 7.54 -20.70
C LYS A 282 -9.25 6.44 -20.56
N ASP A 283 -9.70 5.30 -20.06
CA ASP A 283 -8.91 4.09 -19.82
C ASP A 283 -7.89 4.19 -18.65
N GLN A 284 -7.70 5.37 -18.05
CA GLN A 284 -7.01 5.48 -16.76
C GLN A 284 -7.87 4.93 -15.62
N LEU A 285 -7.26 4.65 -14.49
CA LEU A 285 -7.98 4.12 -13.33
C LEU A 285 -8.19 5.22 -12.29
N LEU A 286 -9.39 5.31 -11.75
CA LEU A 286 -9.64 6.01 -10.50
C LEU A 286 -9.55 5.00 -9.35
N ILE A 287 -8.88 5.38 -8.27
CA ILE A 287 -8.65 4.54 -7.09
C ILE A 287 -9.13 5.28 -5.85
N ALA A 288 -9.97 4.63 -5.04
CA ALA A 288 -10.43 5.14 -3.76
C ALA A 288 -9.36 5.01 -2.68
N GLU A 289 -9.34 5.95 -1.73
CA GLU A 289 -8.48 5.88 -0.56
C GLU A 289 -9.24 6.24 0.72
N LEU A 290 -9.24 5.32 1.66
CA LEU A 290 -10.06 5.39 2.86
C LEU A 290 -9.48 6.30 3.94
N THR A 291 -8.18 6.19 4.21
CA THR A 291 -7.55 6.80 5.40
C THR A 291 -7.42 8.31 5.28
N ASN A 292 -7.01 8.80 4.13
CA ASN A 292 -6.85 10.24 3.86
C ASN A 292 -8.09 10.86 3.21
N GLY A 293 -9.01 10.03 2.73
CA GLY A 293 -10.30 10.47 2.19
C GLY A 293 -10.17 11.12 0.82
N LEU A 294 -9.56 10.42 -0.11
CA LEU A 294 -9.29 10.95 -1.45
C LEU A 294 -9.52 9.92 -2.56
N VAL A 295 -9.54 10.41 -3.77
CA VAL A 295 -9.48 9.64 -5.00
C VAL A 295 -8.24 10.08 -5.76
N PHE A 296 -7.49 9.15 -6.32
CA PHE A 296 -6.36 9.43 -7.19
C PHE A 296 -6.46 8.67 -8.51
N ARG A 297 -5.71 9.11 -9.52
CA ARG A 297 -5.66 8.45 -10.82
C ARG A 297 -4.37 7.64 -10.95
N ALA A 298 -4.47 6.45 -11.54
CA ALA A 298 -3.32 5.70 -12.01
C ALA A 298 -3.30 5.72 -13.54
N LEU A 299 -2.13 6.05 -14.08
CA LEU A 299 -1.81 6.09 -15.49
C LEU A 299 -0.82 4.96 -15.75
N LEU A 300 -1.30 3.90 -16.39
CA LEU A 300 -0.50 2.71 -16.67
C LEU A 300 0.05 2.74 -18.10
N GLU A 301 1.24 2.22 -18.27
CA GLU A 301 1.83 1.92 -19.58
C GLU A 301 2.52 0.55 -19.53
N GLU A 302 2.70 -0.04 -20.70
CA GLU A 302 3.48 -1.25 -20.86
C GLU A 302 4.88 -0.90 -21.37
N VAL A 303 5.90 -1.28 -20.62
CA VAL A 303 7.30 -1.09 -20.99
C VAL A 303 7.97 -2.46 -21.04
N GLN A 304 8.36 -2.89 -22.23
CA GLN A 304 8.99 -4.20 -22.49
C GLN A 304 8.20 -5.41 -21.91
N GLY A 305 6.86 -5.37 -22.00
CA GLY A 305 5.99 -6.43 -21.49
C GLY A 305 5.72 -6.39 -19.99
N GLN A 306 6.18 -5.31 -19.31
CA GLN A 306 5.93 -5.07 -17.91
C GLN A 306 4.97 -3.89 -17.73
N THR A 307 3.87 -4.09 -17.03
CA THR A 307 2.97 -3.03 -16.62
C THR A 307 3.60 -2.19 -15.52
N GLN A 308 3.62 -0.88 -15.72
CA GLN A 308 4.12 0.10 -14.77
C GLN A 308 3.41 1.44 -15.00
N GLY A 309 3.70 2.48 -14.20
CA GLY A 309 3.06 3.75 -14.44
C GLY A 309 3.17 4.75 -13.29
N ALA A 310 2.33 5.76 -13.38
CA ALA A 310 2.25 6.87 -12.44
C ALA A 310 0.96 6.88 -11.64
N VAL A 311 1.00 7.52 -10.47
CA VAL A 311 -0.18 7.98 -9.71
C VAL A 311 -0.15 9.49 -9.57
N VAL A 312 -1.34 10.11 -9.67
CA VAL A 312 -1.57 11.53 -9.44
C VAL A 312 -2.83 11.72 -8.61
N LEU A 313 -2.86 12.73 -7.76
CA LEU A 313 -4.07 13.09 -7.04
C LEU A 313 -5.18 13.49 -8.03
N PHE A 314 -6.44 13.25 -7.64
CA PHE A 314 -7.59 13.63 -8.46
C PHE A 314 -8.57 14.49 -7.66
N ARG A 315 -9.09 13.98 -6.53
CA ARG A 315 -10.01 14.71 -5.66
C ARG A 315 -9.78 14.34 -4.20
N GLN A 316 -9.53 15.32 -3.39
CA GLN A 316 -9.38 15.19 -1.94
C GLN A 316 -10.69 15.52 -1.23
N GLU A 317 -10.77 15.28 0.07
CA GLU A 317 -11.92 15.61 0.93
C GLU A 317 -13.25 14.98 0.48
N VAL A 318 -13.20 13.75 0.00
CA VAL A 318 -14.41 12.99 -0.38
C VAL A 318 -14.97 12.11 0.75
N GLY A 319 -14.36 12.15 1.94
CA GLY A 319 -14.68 11.24 3.05
C GLY A 319 -13.89 9.93 2.97
N SER A 320 -14.22 8.94 3.81
CA SER A 320 -13.50 7.65 3.84
C SER A 320 -13.81 6.80 2.61
N ALA A 321 -13.30 7.22 1.45
CA ALA A 321 -13.56 6.60 0.16
C ALA A 321 -13.03 5.16 0.11
N PHE A 322 -13.92 4.21 -0.16
CA PHE A 322 -13.57 2.80 -0.19
C PHE A 322 -14.01 2.09 -1.46
N ARG A 323 -15.14 2.49 -2.03
CA ARG A 323 -15.66 1.95 -3.29
C ARG A 323 -15.95 3.07 -4.27
N LEU A 324 -15.61 2.84 -5.52
CA LEU A 324 -15.96 3.68 -6.66
C LEU A 324 -16.83 2.88 -7.62
N GLN A 325 -17.81 3.55 -8.21
CA GLN A 325 -18.65 2.96 -9.26
C GLN A 325 -19.19 4.08 -10.15
N PHE A 326 -19.05 3.93 -11.46
CA PHE A 326 -19.75 4.80 -12.39
C PHE A 326 -21.21 4.39 -12.52
N GLY A 327 -22.10 5.37 -12.43
CA GLY A 327 -23.52 5.20 -12.69
C GLY A 327 -23.82 5.23 -14.19
N PRO A 328 -25.06 4.88 -14.58
CA PRO A 328 -25.49 4.84 -15.98
C PRO A 328 -25.38 6.19 -16.72
N THR A 329 -25.52 7.31 -16.03
CA THR A 329 -25.39 8.66 -16.61
C THR A 329 -23.94 9.17 -16.65
N GLY A 330 -23.01 8.41 -16.07
CA GLY A 330 -21.60 8.77 -15.95
C GLY A 330 -21.21 9.42 -14.61
N THR A 331 -22.15 9.61 -13.68
CA THR A 331 -21.83 10.06 -12.32
C THR A 331 -20.88 9.09 -11.64
N LEU A 332 -19.83 9.59 -11.01
CA LEU A 332 -18.94 8.77 -10.20
C LEU A 332 -19.46 8.70 -8.76
N PHE A 333 -19.87 7.54 -8.32
CA PHE A 333 -20.26 7.26 -6.94
C PHE A 333 -19.08 6.85 -6.10
N VAL A 334 -19.03 7.37 -4.85
CA VAL A 334 -18.00 7.06 -3.86
C VAL A 334 -18.67 6.49 -2.61
N GLY A 335 -18.52 5.21 -2.41
CA GLY A 335 -19.00 4.52 -1.21
C GLY A 335 -17.99 4.64 -0.07
N MET A 336 -18.46 5.02 1.12
CA MET A 336 -17.60 5.30 2.27
C MET A 336 -17.77 4.28 3.39
N THR A 337 -16.64 3.93 4.03
CA THR A 337 -16.61 3.12 5.25
C THR A 337 -15.34 3.41 6.05
N ASN A 338 -15.43 3.44 7.37
CA ASN A 338 -14.22 3.57 8.21
C ASN A 338 -14.31 2.85 9.56
N ARG A 339 -15.31 2.04 9.77
CA ARG A 339 -15.64 1.36 11.02
C ARG A 339 -14.43 0.83 11.80
N GLY A 340 -13.81 1.71 12.60
CA GLY A 340 -12.65 1.37 13.43
C GLY A 340 -11.31 1.30 12.68
N TRP A 341 -11.28 1.52 11.37
CA TRP A 341 -10.03 1.51 10.61
C TRP A 341 -9.33 2.87 10.53
N GLY A 342 -9.96 3.92 11.04
CA GLY A 342 -9.56 5.29 10.82
C GLY A 342 -10.10 5.81 9.49
N GLY A 343 -9.89 7.09 9.20
CA GLY A 343 -10.35 7.71 7.96
C GLY A 343 -10.82 9.15 8.17
N ARG A 344 -11.30 9.75 7.10
CA ARG A 344 -11.83 11.12 7.09
C ARG A 344 -13.34 11.13 7.22
N ALA A 345 -13.88 12.21 7.74
CA ALA A 345 -15.32 12.43 7.73
C ALA A 345 -15.79 12.92 6.33
N PRO A 346 -16.97 12.47 5.87
CA PRO A 346 -17.83 11.45 6.47
C PRO A 346 -17.23 10.04 6.38
N GLY A 347 -17.50 9.21 7.39
CA GLY A 347 -16.98 7.83 7.49
C GLY A 347 -17.94 6.76 7.01
N SER A 348 -19.08 7.14 6.46
CA SER A 348 -20.10 6.23 5.92
C SER A 348 -21.02 7.03 4.99
N GLY A 349 -21.75 6.34 4.12
CA GLY A 349 -22.65 6.94 3.14
C GLY A 349 -22.14 6.78 1.72
N ILE A 350 -22.82 7.45 0.80
CA ILE A 350 -22.53 7.44 -0.63
C ILE A 350 -22.43 8.90 -1.10
N ALA A 351 -21.26 9.27 -1.62
CA ALA A 351 -21.06 10.53 -2.28
C ALA A 351 -21.17 10.38 -3.79
N ARG A 352 -21.46 11.48 -4.48
CA ARG A 352 -21.37 11.62 -5.93
C ARG A 352 -20.34 12.69 -6.25
N LEU A 353 -19.46 12.38 -7.15
CA LEU A 353 -18.48 13.31 -7.71
C LEU A 353 -19.06 13.86 -9.02
N ASN A 354 -19.27 15.18 -9.06
CA ASN A 354 -19.86 15.83 -10.21
C ASN A 354 -18.87 16.82 -10.82
N TRP A 355 -18.80 16.81 -12.14
CA TRP A 355 -18.01 17.78 -12.88
C TRP A 355 -18.80 19.09 -13.07
N THR A 356 -18.12 20.24 -12.86
CA THR A 356 -18.74 21.56 -12.94
C THR A 356 -18.89 22.10 -14.36
N GLY A 357 -18.19 21.53 -15.31
CA GLY A 357 -18.07 22.05 -16.68
C GLY A 357 -16.78 22.85 -16.93
N GLU A 358 -16.06 23.19 -15.87
CA GLU A 358 -14.74 23.83 -15.95
C GLU A 358 -13.65 22.78 -16.15
N GLU A 359 -12.67 23.06 -16.97
CA GLU A 359 -11.55 22.16 -17.24
C GLU A 359 -10.28 22.60 -16.51
N ALA A 360 -9.74 21.74 -15.65
CA ALA A 360 -8.46 21.96 -14.99
C ALA A 360 -7.28 21.70 -15.90
N LEU A 361 -6.16 22.37 -15.66
CA LEU A 361 -4.87 21.96 -16.20
C LEU A 361 -4.35 20.78 -15.38
N GLU A 362 -4.28 19.61 -16.00
CA GLU A 362 -3.88 18.35 -15.37
C GLU A 362 -2.97 17.52 -16.29
N TYR A 363 -2.27 16.54 -15.71
CA TYR A 363 -1.58 15.51 -16.48
C TYR A 363 -2.60 14.63 -17.22
N GLN A 364 -2.52 14.59 -18.54
CA GLN A 364 -3.30 13.71 -19.39
C GLN A 364 -2.57 12.40 -19.65
N GLU A 365 -1.25 12.46 -19.90
CA GLU A 365 -0.39 11.31 -20.09
C GLU A 365 0.96 11.54 -19.40
N ILE A 366 1.51 10.46 -18.83
CA ILE A 366 2.84 10.43 -18.24
C ILE A 366 3.52 9.18 -18.77
N ASN A 367 4.49 9.35 -19.64
CA ASN A 367 5.19 8.26 -20.29
C ASN A 367 6.69 8.31 -19.99
N LEU A 368 7.25 7.20 -19.53
CA LEU A 368 8.67 7.05 -19.30
C LEU A 368 9.44 7.02 -20.61
N ARG A 369 10.61 7.65 -20.63
CA ARG A 369 11.61 7.60 -21.70
C ARG A 369 12.94 7.21 -21.11
N ASP A 370 13.89 6.78 -21.95
CA ASP A 370 15.23 6.39 -21.49
C ASP A 370 15.97 7.49 -20.74
N ASP A 371 15.60 8.74 -21.02
CA ASP A 371 16.26 9.93 -20.50
C ASP A 371 15.31 10.85 -19.70
N GLY A 372 14.18 10.34 -19.19
CA GLY A 372 13.23 11.14 -18.42
C GLY A 372 11.77 10.82 -18.73
N PHE A 373 10.93 11.84 -18.84
CA PHE A 373 9.48 11.66 -19.08
C PHE A 373 9.00 12.54 -20.24
N GLN A 374 8.03 12.02 -20.95
CA GLN A 374 7.15 12.79 -21.83
C GLN A 374 5.78 12.92 -21.16
N LEU A 375 5.40 14.15 -20.91
CA LEU A 375 4.15 14.53 -20.24
C LEU A 375 3.22 15.17 -21.26
N LYS A 376 1.94 14.89 -21.17
CA LYS A 376 0.91 15.58 -21.94
C LYS A 376 -0.12 16.17 -20.97
N PHE A 377 -0.59 17.36 -21.30
CA PHE A 377 -1.52 18.11 -20.46
C PHE A 377 -2.91 18.24 -21.11
N THR A 378 -3.92 18.40 -20.28
CA THR A 378 -5.31 18.66 -20.71
C THR A 378 -5.47 19.97 -21.44
N GLN A 379 -4.63 20.97 -21.12
CA GLN A 379 -4.58 22.30 -21.73
C GLN A 379 -3.16 22.63 -22.16
N ALA A 380 -3.01 23.65 -23.04
CA ALA A 380 -1.70 24.13 -23.47
C ALA A 380 -1.04 25.00 -22.39
N LEU A 381 0.23 24.77 -22.14
CA LEU A 381 1.08 25.64 -21.34
C LEU A 381 1.51 26.86 -22.19
N GLU A 382 1.63 28.03 -21.57
CA GLU A 382 2.11 29.25 -22.23
C GLU A 382 3.60 29.20 -22.50
N ALA A 383 4.38 28.54 -21.64
CA ALA A 383 5.83 28.41 -21.76
C ALA A 383 6.32 27.13 -21.05
N ALA A 384 7.46 26.62 -21.49
CA ALA A 384 8.14 25.54 -20.77
C ALA A 384 8.56 26.02 -19.36
N PRO A 385 8.41 25.16 -18.32
CA PRO A 385 8.94 25.47 -16.99
C PRO A 385 10.48 25.58 -17.04
N ASP A 386 11.05 26.37 -16.14
CA ASP A 386 12.50 26.38 -15.93
C ASP A 386 12.93 25.02 -15.35
N PRO A 387 13.84 24.28 -16.01
CA PRO A 387 14.32 23.00 -15.48
C PRO A 387 14.81 23.06 -14.03
N ALA A 388 15.37 24.19 -13.62
CA ALA A 388 15.87 24.39 -12.26
C ALA A 388 14.77 24.47 -11.18
N THR A 389 13.51 24.67 -11.58
CA THR A 389 12.36 24.70 -10.66
C THR A 389 11.66 23.35 -10.52
N ILE A 390 11.98 22.41 -11.39
CA ILE A 390 11.39 21.07 -11.35
C ILE A 390 12.13 20.25 -10.31
N GLU A 391 11.39 19.75 -9.31
CA GLU A 391 11.94 18.92 -8.26
C GLU A 391 11.79 17.44 -8.65
N VAL A 392 12.88 16.69 -8.59
CA VAL A 392 12.89 15.26 -8.91
C VAL A 392 13.71 14.51 -7.88
N TYR A 393 13.16 13.45 -7.35
CA TYR A 393 13.93 12.49 -6.57
C TYR A 393 13.47 11.06 -6.80
N THR A 394 14.42 10.14 -6.72
CA THR A 394 14.15 8.69 -6.70
C THR A 394 14.18 8.16 -5.29
N TYR A 395 13.47 7.10 -5.06
CA TYR A 395 13.44 6.38 -3.79
C TYR A 395 13.00 4.94 -4.04
N ASP A 396 13.05 4.11 -3.00
CA ASP A 396 12.47 2.78 -2.97
C ASP A 396 11.99 2.45 -1.55
N TYR A 397 11.63 1.19 -1.30
CA TYR A 397 11.12 0.73 -0.03
C TYR A 397 11.90 -0.48 0.47
N ASN A 398 11.97 -0.64 1.81
CA ASN A 398 12.42 -1.88 2.41
C ASN A 398 11.31 -2.91 2.38
N TRP A 399 11.67 -4.14 2.05
CA TRP A 399 10.81 -5.27 2.22
C TRP A 399 11.20 -6.04 3.48
N TRP A 400 10.37 -5.99 4.49
CA TRP A 400 10.63 -6.58 5.79
C TRP A 400 9.32 -6.99 6.48
N TRP A 401 9.44 -7.69 7.61
CA TRP A 401 8.30 -8.12 8.42
C TRP A 401 7.60 -6.97 9.16
N ASP A 402 8.23 -5.82 9.26
CA ASP A 402 7.70 -4.65 9.96
C ASP A 402 6.56 -3.99 9.17
N TYR A 403 5.77 -3.16 9.85
CA TYR A 403 4.57 -2.55 9.30
C TYR A 403 4.94 -1.35 8.41
N GLY A 404 4.90 -1.56 7.10
CA GLY A 404 5.25 -0.55 6.12
C GLY A 404 6.73 -0.24 6.04
N SER A 405 7.10 0.66 5.15
CA SER A 405 8.44 1.22 5.00
C SER A 405 8.38 2.70 4.70
N PRO A 406 9.24 3.52 5.30
CA PRO A 406 9.45 4.87 4.80
C PRO A 406 10.09 4.83 3.40
N MET A 407 10.08 5.95 2.69
CA MET A 407 10.87 6.13 1.48
C MET A 407 12.35 6.02 1.81
N MET A 408 13.02 5.04 1.21
CA MET A 408 14.42 4.72 1.47
C MET A 408 15.30 5.16 0.31
N ARG A 409 16.60 5.25 0.54
CA ARG A 409 17.63 5.50 -0.48
C ARG A 409 17.27 6.64 -1.43
N ARG A 410 16.72 7.72 -0.86
CA ARG A 410 16.33 8.91 -1.62
C ARG A 410 17.56 9.54 -2.28
N ALA A 411 17.42 9.86 -3.56
CA ALA A 411 18.43 10.57 -4.35
C ALA A 411 17.77 11.67 -5.18
N GLU A 412 18.30 12.89 -5.07
CA GLU A 412 17.85 14.03 -5.86
C GLU A 412 18.45 13.96 -7.27
N HIS A 413 17.66 14.36 -8.27
CA HIS A 413 18.08 14.41 -9.67
C HIS A 413 17.87 15.81 -10.24
N ALA A 414 18.86 16.27 -10.98
CA ALA A 414 18.72 17.53 -11.72
C ALA A 414 18.00 17.28 -13.05
N VAL A 415 17.02 18.12 -13.37
CA VAL A 415 16.43 18.16 -14.70
C VAL A 415 17.37 18.93 -15.64
N SER A 416 17.88 18.26 -16.66
CA SER A 416 18.84 18.85 -17.59
C SER A 416 18.18 19.70 -18.70
N SER A 417 16.93 19.39 -19.04
CA SER A 417 16.14 20.19 -19.99
C SER A 417 14.63 19.97 -19.80
N ALA A 418 13.85 20.99 -20.16
CA ALA A 418 12.41 20.93 -20.28
C ALA A 418 12.01 21.54 -21.63
N THR A 419 11.47 20.75 -22.54
CA THR A 419 11.15 21.16 -23.91
C THR A 419 9.67 20.99 -24.16
N LEU A 420 9.00 22.10 -24.48
CA LEU A 420 7.58 22.16 -24.78
C LEU A 420 7.34 22.03 -26.29
N SER A 421 6.30 21.27 -26.66
CA SER A 421 5.82 21.18 -28.05
C SER A 421 5.29 22.51 -28.57
N ALA A 422 5.19 22.64 -29.89
CA ALA A 422 4.73 23.89 -30.52
C ALA A 422 3.27 24.24 -30.18
N ASP A 423 2.43 23.25 -29.86
CA ASP A 423 1.05 23.44 -29.45
C ASP A 423 0.90 23.61 -27.93
N GLY A 424 2.01 23.56 -27.19
CA GLY A 424 2.05 23.75 -25.75
C GLY A 424 1.52 22.57 -24.92
N ARG A 425 1.17 21.43 -25.53
CA ARG A 425 0.51 20.34 -24.81
C ARG A 425 1.45 19.23 -24.36
N ASP A 426 2.57 19.03 -25.03
CA ASP A 426 3.54 17.99 -24.69
C ASP A 426 4.80 18.61 -24.12
N LEU A 427 5.22 18.15 -22.96
CA LEU A 427 6.44 18.55 -22.28
C LEU A 427 7.37 17.36 -22.15
N LYS A 428 8.56 17.42 -22.75
CA LYS A 428 9.64 16.49 -22.48
C LYS A 428 10.53 17.05 -21.39
N ILE A 429 10.70 16.31 -20.29
CA ILE A 429 11.69 16.59 -19.23
C ILE A 429 12.80 15.55 -19.31
N THR A 430 14.04 16.01 -19.36
CA THR A 430 15.22 15.12 -19.40
C THR A 430 15.84 15.04 -18.03
N ILE A 431 15.88 13.83 -17.48
CA ILE A 431 16.40 13.48 -16.16
C ILE A 431 17.43 12.38 -16.36
N PRO A 432 18.72 12.70 -16.31
CA PRO A 432 19.78 11.69 -16.43
C PRO A 432 19.74 10.68 -15.29
N ASP A 433 20.25 9.48 -15.56
CA ASP A 433 20.56 8.47 -14.57
C ASP A 433 19.34 7.92 -13.79
N LEU A 434 18.17 7.86 -14.46
CA LEU A 434 17.04 7.09 -13.95
C LEU A 434 17.36 5.60 -14.04
N GLU A 435 16.99 4.87 -13.02
CA GLU A 435 17.27 3.44 -12.88
C GLU A 435 15.96 2.64 -12.74
N ALA A 436 15.92 1.46 -13.33
CA ALA A 436 14.87 0.49 -13.04
C ALA A 436 14.98 0.02 -11.59
N GLY A 437 13.85 -0.37 -11.02
CA GLY A 437 13.78 -0.73 -9.63
C GLY A 437 13.61 0.45 -8.67
N ARG A 438 13.22 1.63 -9.17
CA ARG A 438 13.06 2.85 -8.36
C ARG A 438 11.68 3.45 -8.55
N CYS A 439 11.18 4.10 -7.50
CA CYS A 439 10.11 5.07 -7.62
C CYS A 439 10.71 6.45 -7.89
N VAL A 440 9.99 7.26 -8.64
CA VAL A 440 10.40 8.64 -8.98
C VAL A 440 9.26 9.57 -8.65
N ARG A 441 9.51 10.55 -7.79
CA ARG A 441 8.60 11.70 -7.64
C ARG A 441 9.09 12.86 -8.48
N VAL A 442 8.16 13.43 -9.24
CA VAL A 442 8.37 14.65 -10.03
C VAL A 442 7.37 15.69 -9.60
N LYS A 443 7.85 16.89 -9.29
CA LYS A 443 7.02 18.05 -8.97
C LYS A 443 7.35 19.21 -9.90
N ILE A 444 6.32 19.79 -10.56
CA ILE A 444 6.45 20.88 -11.52
C ILE A 444 5.64 22.09 -11.01
N PRO A 445 6.18 22.88 -10.09
CA PRO A 445 5.45 23.98 -9.49
C PRO A 445 5.29 25.17 -10.46
N GLY A 446 4.26 25.98 -10.23
CA GLY A 446 4.11 27.31 -10.83
C GLY A 446 3.62 27.37 -12.28
N ILE A 447 3.20 26.24 -12.87
CA ILE A 447 2.63 26.21 -14.23
C ILE A 447 1.09 26.11 -14.23
N GLY A 448 0.45 26.17 -13.06
CA GLY A 448 -1.02 26.18 -12.95
C GLY A 448 -1.68 24.81 -12.92
N LEU A 449 -0.93 23.72 -12.73
CA LEU A 449 -1.49 22.38 -12.54
C LEU A 449 -2.38 22.35 -11.29
N LEU A 450 -3.50 21.64 -11.39
CA LEU A 450 -4.38 21.36 -10.25
C LEU A 450 -3.61 20.55 -9.19
N HIS A 451 -2.87 19.55 -9.63
CA HIS A 451 -1.91 18.79 -8.83
C HIS A 451 -0.56 18.83 -9.53
N ASP A 452 0.45 19.41 -8.89
CA ASP A 452 1.74 19.72 -9.49
C ASP A 452 2.78 18.60 -9.36
N GLU A 453 2.39 17.46 -8.78
CA GLU A 453 3.29 16.31 -8.56
C GLU A 453 2.68 14.97 -9.00
N PHE A 454 3.54 14.05 -9.36
CA PHE A 454 3.21 12.64 -9.58
C PHE A 454 4.31 11.73 -9.04
N ASP A 455 3.93 10.49 -8.72
CA ASP A 455 4.86 9.40 -8.44
C ASP A 455 4.79 8.35 -9.54
N TYR A 456 5.95 7.92 -10.02
CA TYR A 456 6.06 6.89 -11.05
C TYR A 456 6.91 5.71 -10.55
N THR A 457 6.47 4.50 -10.82
CA THR A 457 7.21 3.27 -10.51
C THR A 457 7.93 2.77 -11.75
N ILE A 458 9.26 2.77 -11.74
CA ILE A 458 10.09 2.28 -12.84
C ILE A 458 10.42 0.82 -12.58
N ASN A 459 9.63 -0.10 -13.10
CA ASN A 459 9.97 -1.52 -13.09
C ASN A 459 10.98 -1.84 -14.20
N GLN A 460 10.84 -1.19 -15.37
CA GLN A 460 11.63 -1.40 -16.55
C GLN A 460 11.89 -0.07 -17.28
N LEU A 461 13.11 0.13 -17.77
CA LEU A 461 13.41 1.24 -18.68
C LEU A 461 13.08 0.85 -20.14
N PRO A 462 12.68 1.80 -21.01
CA PRO A 462 12.25 1.48 -22.38
C PRO A 462 13.29 0.75 -23.24
N SER A 463 14.58 1.07 -23.10
CA SER A 463 15.68 0.43 -23.85
C SER A 463 16.42 -0.65 -23.07
N GLY A 464 16.20 -0.77 -21.77
CA GLY A 464 16.89 -1.75 -20.92
C GLY A 464 16.39 -3.17 -21.15
N PRO A 465 17.27 -4.20 -21.08
CA PRO A 465 16.80 -5.56 -21.01
C PRO A 465 16.09 -5.80 -19.67
N TRP A 466 14.99 -6.53 -19.70
CA TRP A 466 14.40 -7.07 -18.49
C TRP A 466 15.42 -7.95 -17.76
N SER A 467 15.65 -7.71 -16.49
CA SER A 467 16.43 -8.62 -15.66
C SER A 467 15.69 -8.92 -14.35
N ASP A 468 15.72 -10.18 -13.96
CA ASP A 468 15.19 -10.63 -12.68
C ASP A 468 15.87 -9.91 -11.49
N GLU A 469 17.12 -9.48 -11.65
CA GLU A 469 17.86 -8.70 -10.65
C GLU A 469 17.26 -7.30 -10.44
N MET A 470 16.71 -6.68 -11.50
CA MET A 470 16.09 -5.36 -11.40
C MET A 470 14.78 -5.44 -10.60
N VAL A 471 14.01 -6.51 -10.79
CA VAL A 471 12.80 -6.78 -10.00
C VAL A 471 13.16 -7.05 -8.55
N ALA A 472 14.24 -7.79 -8.31
CA ALA A 472 14.73 -8.08 -6.97
C ALA A 472 15.17 -6.82 -6.22
N LYS A 473 15.82 -5.87 -6.89
CA LYS A 473 16.27 -4.60 -6.27
C LYS A 473 15.15 -3.73 -5.73
N LEU A 474 13.97 -3.73 -6.37
CA LEU A 474 12.79 -3.02 -5.85
C LEU A 474 12.37 -3.51 -4.47
N VAL A 475 12.78 -4.68 -4.09
CA VAL A 475 12.17 -5.46 -3.05
C VAL A 475 13.17 -5.91 -1.99
N GLU A 476 14.48 -5.83 -2.26
CA GLU A 476 15.48 -6.16 -1.27
C GLU A 476 15.76 -4.97 -0.33
N PRO A 477 15.80 -5.22 0.98
CA PRO A 477 16.38 -4.25 1.89
C PRO A 477 17.81 -3.94 1.46
N PRO A 478 18.36 -2.76 1.80
CA PRO A 478 19.77 -2.47 1.57
C PRO A 478 20.56 -3.62 2.13
N SER A 479 21.49 -4.13 1.33
CA SER A 479 22.27 -5.32 1.61
C SER A 479 22.54 -5.46 3.12
N VAL A 480 21.69 -6.23 3.78
CA VAL A 480 22.08 -6.84 5.04
C VAL A 480 23.29 -7.68 4.65
N ARG A 481 24.45 -7.23 5.02
CA ARG A 481 25.67 -8.00 4.81
C ARG A 481 25.40 -9.40 5.33
N GLU A 482 25.85 -10.40 4.59
CA GLU A 482 25.68 -11.83 4.83
C GLU A 482 25.24 -12.13 6.25
N SER A 483 23.96 -12.44 6.41
CA SER A 483 23.40 -12.86 7.68
C SER A 483 23.70 -14.34 7.85
N ASP A 484 24.24 -14.69 8.99
CA ASP A 484 24.13 -16.04 9.48
C ASP A 484 22.63 -16.38 9.67
N GLU A 485 22.25 -17.60 9.49
CA GLU A 485 20.93 -18.19 9.72
C GLU A 485 19.85 -17.22 10.22
N ALA A 486 18.97 -16.70 9.36
CA ALA A 486 17.76 -15.96 9.70
C ALA A 486 17.72 -14.42 9.52
N GLY A 487 18.55 -13.83 8.69
CA GLY A 487 18.43 -12.40 8.34
C GLY A 487 18.99 -11.43 9.39
N TRP A 488 19.75 -11.89 10.36
CA TRP A 488 20.43 -11.08 11.36
C TRP A 488 21.77 -10.58 10.84
N LEU A 489 22.02 -9.28 10.96
CA LEU A 489 23.34 -8.70 10.74
C LEU A 489 24.17 -8.91 12.00
N THR A 490 25.20 -9.75 11.95
CA THR A 490 26.17 -9.87 13.04
C THR A 490 27.20 -8.76 12.95
N MET A 491 27.06 -7.75 13.78
CA MET A 491 27.93 -6.57 13.77
C MET A 491 29.30 -6.80 14.42
N THR A 492 29.47 -7.91 15.13
CA THR A 492 30.71 -8.23 15.85
C THR A 492 31.51 -9.35 15.21
N TRP A 493 31.09 -9.87 14.07
CA TRP A 493 31.84 -10.91 13.37
C TRP A 493 32.90 -10.29 12.44
N GLY A 494 34.13 -10.78 12.55
CA GLY A 494 35.27 -10.26 11.80
C GLY A 494 35.97 -9.15 12.55
N ASP A 495 35.84 -7.89 12.11
CA ASP A 495 36.39 -6.73 12.78
C ASP A 495 35.25 -5.86 13.34
N PRO A 496 34.87 -6.03 14.62
CA PRO A 496 33.82 -5.22 15.23
C PRO A 496 34.16 -3.72 15.27
N PHE A 497 35.43 -3.37 15.27
CA PHE A 497 35.88 -1.97 15.30
C PHE A 497 35.69 -1.26 13.97
N ALA A 498 35.48 -2.00 12.89
CA ALA A 498 35.10 -1.41 11.60
C ALA A 498 33.68 -0.81 11.64
N ALA A 499 32.77 -1.40 12.41
CA ALA A 499 31.35 -1.04 12.47
C ALA A 499 31.01 -0.09 13.63
N PHE A 500 31.88 0.04 14.62
CA PHE A 500 31.64 0.82 15.83
C PHE A 500 32.76 1.82 16.14
N ASP A 501 32.42 2.90 16.79
CA ASP A 501 33.36 3.74 17.52
C ASP A 501 33.64 3.04 18.84
N SER A 502 34.89 2.71 19.09
CA SER A 502 35.27 1.71 20.08
C SER A 502 36.50 2.10 20.91
N GLU A 503 36.75 3.39 21.08
CA GLU A 503 37.89 3.85 21.86
C GLU A 503 37.83 3.32 23.30
N GLY A 504 38.84 2.55 23.69
CA GLY A 504 38.92 1.92 25.01
C GLY A 504 38.26 0.56 25.15
N TRP A 505 37.73 0.00 24.03
CA TRP A 505 37.24 -1.37 23.99
C TRP A 505 38.28 -2.30 23.38
N GLU A 506 38.35 -3.52 23.89
CA GLU A 506 39.29 -4.55 23.45
C GLU A 506 38.58 -5.85 23.09
N LEU A 507 39.04 -6.50 22.02
CA LEU A 507 38.55 -7.82 21.61
C LEU A 507 39.45 -8.89 22.27
N VAL A 508 38.87 -9.65 23.17
CA VAL A 508 39.58 -10.59 24.04
C VAL A 508 38.80 -11.91 24.15
N ALA A 509 39.33 -12.88 24.85
CA ALA A 509 38.54 -13.94 25.46
C ALA A 509 38.32 -13.58 26.95
N ALA A 510 37.05 -13.53 27.34
CA ALA A 510 36.65 -13.16 28.70
C ALA A 510 35.66 -14.17 29.26
N ASP A 511 35.84 -14.46 30.56
CA ASP A 511 34.90 -15.23 31.37
C ASP A 511 34.86 -14.64 32.78
N LEU A 512 33.86 -14.99 33.58
CA LEU A 512 33.85 -14.61 35.00
C LEU A 512 35.00 -15.34 35.73
N ASP A 513 35.71 -14.62 36.59
CA ASP A 513 36.75 -15.23 37.42
C ASP A 513 36.09 -16.15 38.47
N PRO A 514 36.27 -17.46 38.42
CA PRO A 514 35.66 -18.37 39.37
C PRO A 514 36.14 -18.18 40.81
N ALA A 515 37.26 -17.48 41.01
CA ALA A 515 37.79 -17.17 42.32
C ALA A 515 37.33 -15.79 42.87
N ASP A 516 36.91 -14.89 41.98
CA ASP A 516 36.42 -13.55 42.33
C ASP A 516 35.32 -13.14 41.33
N PRO A 517 34.03 -13.43 41.57
CA PRO A 517 32.94 -13.16 40.65
C PRO A 517 32.71 -11.66 40.36
N THR A 518 33.37 -10.75 41.07
CA THR A 518 33.37 -9.33 40.79
C THR A 518 34.31 -8.93 39.64
N LYS A 519 35.01 -9.89 39.03
CA LYS A 519 36.02 -9.66 37.99
C LYS A 519 35.85 -10.56 36.78
N PHE A 520 36.38 -10.08 35.69
CA PHE A 520 36.58 -10.90 34.50
C PHE A 520 37.96 -11.56 34.49
N LEU A 521 38.05 -12.80 34.10
CA LEU A 521 39.26 -13.47 33.67
C LEU A 521 39.46 -13.16 32.19
N ILE A 522 40.39 -12.27 31.88
CA ILE A 522 40.67 -11.82 30.51
C ILE A 522 41.93 -12.51 30.00
N THR A 523 41.83 -13.12 28.82
CA THR A 523 42.95 -13.74 28.11
C THR A 523 42.99 -13.30 26.66
N GLN A 524 44.06 -13.58 25.96
CA GLN A 524 44.15 -13.28 24.53
C GLN A 524 43.12 -14.10 23.76
N GLY A 525 42.29 -13.42 22.95
CA GLY A 525 41.24 -14.07 22.16
C GLY A 525 40.38 -13.08 21.37
N ASN A 526 39.28 -13.56 20.83
CA ASN A 526 38.38 -12.78 19.99
C ASN A 526 36.89 -13.14 20.22
N SER A 527 36.56 -13.61 21.41
CA SER A 527 35.18 -14.06 21.72
C SER A 527 34.32 -13.03 22.46
N ALA A 528 34.92 -11.96 22.99
CA ALA A 528 34.21 -10.94 23.73
C ALA A 528 34.81 -9.55 23.51
N LEU A 529 33.97 -8.54 23.49
CA LEU A 529 34.35 -7.14 23.55
C LEU A 529 34.28 -6.70 25.01
N VAL A 530 35.38 -6.21 25.55
CA VAL A 530 35.49 -5.79 26.94
C VAL A 530 35.95 -4.35 27.01
N ASN A 531 35.33 -3.63 27.91
CA ASN A 531 35.73 -2.31 28.35
C ASN A 531 36.67 -2.45 29.56
N SER A 532 37.93 -2.10 29.41
CA SER A 532 38.95 -2.30 30.44
C SER A 532 39.35 -1.08 31.26
N GLY A 533 38.70 0.08 31.09
CA GLY A 533 39.10 1.36 31.71
C GLY A 533 38.00 2.12 32.43
N ALA A 534 38.41 2.97 33.38
CA ALA A 534 37.56 4.02 33.90
C ALA A 534 37.49 5.17 32.88
N ASN A 535 36.31 5.62 32.49
CA ASN A 535 36.04 6.65 31.48
C ASN A 535 36.22 6.21 30.03
N VAL A 536 35.77 5.01 29.67
CA VAL A 536 35.71 4.53 28.31
C VAL A 536 34.49 5.11 27.61
N GLN A 537 34.61 5.42 26.32
CA GLN A 537 33.50 5.90 25.53
C GLN A 537 32.50 4.75 25.28
N ASP A 538 31.25 5.14 25.08
CA ASP A 538 30.20 4.18 24.69
C ASP A 538 30.59 3.48 23.38
N PHE A 539 30.30 2.17 23.30
CA PHE A 539 30.46 1.40 22.08
C PHE A 539 29.33 1.75 21.13
N ARG A 540 29.58 2.65 20.18
CA ARG A 540 28.57 3.27 19.34
C ARG A 540 28.66 2.78 17.89
N SER A 541 27.52 2.40 17.30
CA SER A 541 27.48 2.07 15.87
C SER A 541 27.78 3.30 15.00
N LYS A 542 28.63 3.13 13.98
CA LYS A 542 28.90 4.16 12.95
C LYS A 542 27.75 4.30 11.97
N ALA A 543 26.95 3.25 11.80
CA ALA A 543 25.74 3.27 11.00
C ALA A 543 24.55 3.74 11.85
N GLU A 544 23.71 4.56 11.24
CA GLU A 544 22.40 4.92 11.78
C GLU A 544 21.39 3.85 11.37
N PHE A 545 20.55 3.44 12.29
CA PHE A 545 19.49 2.48 12.08
C PHE A 545 18.15 3.13 12.39
N GLY A 546 17.13 2.81 11.58
CA GLY A 546 15.75 3.10 11.88
C GLY A 546 15.20 2.09 12.89
N ASP A 547 14.05 1.52 12.59
CA ASP A 547 13.50 0.45 13.42
C ASP A 547 14.30 -0.83 13.23
N ILE A 548 14.81 -1.37 14.34
CA ILE A 548 15.63 -2.59 14.35
C ILE A 548 15.16 -3.57 15.41
N ALA A 549 15.30 -4.85 15.13
CA ALA A 549 15.36 -5.88 16.14
C ALA A 549 16.82 -6.08 16.53
N PHE A 550 17.10 -6.09 17.80
CA PHE A 550 18.44 -6.18 18.33
C PHE A 550 18.59 -7.41 19.23
N ARG A 551 19.66 -8.17 18.99
CA ARG A 551 19.98 -9.35 19.78
C ARG A 551 21.46 -9.35 20.13
N PHE A 552 21.78 -9.50 21.42
CA PHE A 552 23.15 -9.60 21.88
C PHE A 552 23.23 -10.46 23.14
N ASN A 553 24.40 -11.00 23.38
CA ASN A 553 24.74 -11.64 24.63
C ASN A 553 25.63 -10.71 25.44
N PHE A 554 25.38 -10.61 26.72
CA PHE A 554 26.22 -9.85 27.62
C PHE A 554 26.55 -10.66 28.87
N MET A 555 27.64 -10.31 29.51
CA MET A 555 28.07 -10.89 30.76
C MET A 555 28.52 -9.74 31.70
N LEU A 556 27.99 -9.73 32.89
CA LEU A 556 28.34 -8.77 33.92
C LEU A 556 29.00 -9.47 35.12
N PRO A 557 30.02 -8.91 35.72
CA PRO A 557 30.56 -9.41 36.99
C PRO A 557 29.57 -9.06 38.12
N GLU A 558 29.71 -9.68 39.29
CA GLU A 558 28.90 -9.40 40.47
C GLU A 558 28.99 -7.90 40.85
N GLY A 559 27.86 -7.21 40.99
CA GLY A 559 27.74 -5.79 41.16
C GLY A 559 27.94 -4.96 39.87
N GLY A 560 28.01 -5.62 38.73
CA GLY A 560 28.16 -4.96 37.44
C GLY A 560 26.90 -4.23 36.98
N ASP A 561 27.11 -3.10 36.33
CA ASP A 561 26.06 -2.26 35.78
C ASP A 561 26.46 -1.75 34.41
N SER A 562 25.53 -1.79 33.46
CA SER A 562 25.75 -1.34 32.08
C SER A 562 24.39 -0.95 31.45
N GLY A 563 24.41 -0.41 30.23
CA GLY A 563 23.20 -0.05 29.51
C GLY A 563 23.37 -0.17 28.02
N LEU A 564 22.28 -0.51 27.33
CA LEU A 564 22.16 -0.40 25.89
C LEU A 564 21.31 0.83 25.56
N TYR A 565 21.89 1.79 24.87
CA TYR A 565 21.21 3.01 24.47
C TYR A 565 20.66 2.89 23.05
N LEU A 566 19.35 3.15 22.90
CA LEU A 566 18.66 3.23 21.62
C LEU A 566 18.34 4.70 21.31
N MET A 567 18.68 5.15 20.11
CA MET A 567 18.45 6.54 19.63
C MET A 567 19.01 7.62 20.55
N ASP A 568 20.07 7.33 21.32
CA ASP A 568 20.63 8.20 22.36
C ASP A 568 19.60 8.70 23.41
N ARG A 569 18.46 8.02 23.55
CA ARG A 569 17.32 8.46 24.37
C ARG A 569 16.82 7.43 25.36
N TYR A 570 16.87 6.18 24.97
CA TYR A 570 16.28 5.08 25.73
C TYR A 570 17.38 4.13 26.14
N GLU A 571 17.49 3.90 27.43
CA GLU A 571 18.44 2.96 28.01
C GLU A 571 17.70 1.67 28.39
N LEU A 572 18.17 0.54 27.86
CA LEU A 572 17.87 -0.77 28.41
C LEU A 572 18.90 -1.07 29.48
N GLN A 573 18.49 -0.99 30.75
CA GLN A 573 19.36 -1.21 31.89
C GLN A 573 19.82 -2.67 31.93
N LEU A 574 21.12 -2.88 31.99
CA LEU A 574 21.75 -4.18 32.20
C LEU A 574 22.39 -4.19 33.58
N ASN A 575 21.89 -5.01 34.49
CA ASN A 575 22.35 -5.09 35.85
C ASN A 575 22.42 -6.56 36.28
N ASP A 576 23.35 -6.94 37.13
CA ASP A 576 23.48 -8.28 37.65
C ASP A 576 22.38 -8.62 38.68
N ASN A 577 21.72 -7.61 39.23
CA ASN A 577 20.54 -7.77 40.07
C ASN A 577 19.29 -7.98 39.18
N PRO A 578 18.67 -9.17 39.14
CA PRO A 578 17.53 -9.45 38.30
C PRO A 578 16.31 -8.55 38.58
N ASP A 579 16.17 -7.99 39.74
CA ASP A 579 15.09 -7.03 40.10
C ASP A 579 15.29 -5.64 39.48
N GLN A 580 16.48 -5.34 38.99
CA GLN A 580 16.86 -4.08 38.37
C GLN A 580 17.26 -4.19 36.92
N CYS A 581 17.40 -5.42 36.41
CA CYS A 581 17.80 -5.68 35.03
C CYS A 581 16.61 -5.52 34.05
N CYS A 582 16.96 -5.15 32.82
CA CYS A 582 16.11 -5.29 31.63
C CYS A 582 14.85 -4.40 31.60
N GLY A 583 14.80 -3.38 32.44
CA GLY A 583 13.80 -2.32 32.37
C GLY A 583 14.23 -1.19 31.41
N VAL A 584 13.29 -0.64 30.66
CA VAL A 584 13.55 0.56 29.84
C VAL A 584 13.47 1.81 30.73
N ILE A 585 14.59 2.54 30.83
CA ILE A 585 14.64 3.82 31.53
C ILE A 585 14.61 4.93 30.49
N GLY A 586 13.54 5.72 30.50
CA GLY A 586 13.46 6.91 29.67
C GLY A 586 14.40 8.02 30.23
N SER A 587 15.35 8.48 29.43
CA SER A 587 16.17 9.64 29.78
C SER A 587 15.29 10.90 29.85
N LYS A 588 15.35 11.64 30.98
CA LYS A 588 14.66 12.92 31.14
C LYS A 588 15.37 14.09 30.43
N ASN A 589 16.58 13.89 29.94
CA ASN A 589 17.36 14.91 29.22
C ASN A 589 17.80 14.35 27.86
N PRO A 590 17.36 14.94 26.73
CA PRO A 590 18.00 14.68 25.46
C PRO A 590 19.46 15.17 25.53
N ARG A 591 20.41 14.28 25.32
CA ARG A 591 21.81 14.63 25.11
C ARG A 591 22.02 15.10 23.67
#